data_9501c6bd1f38becdb0fd010c1bdad4b7
#
_entry.id   9501c6bd1f38becdb0fd010c1bdad4b7
#
_cell.length_a   1.000
_cell.length_b   1.000
_cell.length_c   1.000
_cell.angle_alpha   90.00
_cell.angle_beta   90.00
_cell.angle_gamma   90.00
#
_symmetry.space_group_name_H-M   'P 1'
#
loop_
_entity.id
_entity.type
_entity.pdbx_description
1 polymer ?
#
loop_
_entity_poly.entity_id
_entity_poly.type
_entity_poly.pdbx_seq_one_letter_code
_entity_poly.pdbx_strand_id
1 'polypeptide(L)'
;MKFAQQQLQKYRNEALQFEETLDLNELIKERFSDLILNAEPVKVTGSIQMTEEDDYFLMANFHADLTLPSSRSLQPVDWSCDLNVAETYVENPEKIKEFDEEEPVFAIQNKTIDLDVAILDNIVSALPLQVLTEEEAAGAPLPEGKDWQVISEDEFLKEHPEEKEAKETAEKAQKLDPRFAKLDDFFKK
;
A
#
# COMPACT_ATOMS: atom_id res chain seq x y z
N MET A 1 6.45 16.97 9.02
CA MET A 1 7.89 17.41 9.10
C MET A 1 8.49 17.57 7.72
N LYS A 2 9.27 18.67 7.48
CA LYS A 2 9.84 18.95 6.15
C LYS A 2 11.33 19.20 6.25
N PHE A 3 12.08 18.51 5.40
CA PHE A 3 13.52 18.71 5.27
C PHE A 3 13.82 19.61 4.07
N ALA A 4 14.30 20.81 4.32
CA ALA A 4 14.69 21.70 3.25
C ALA A 4 15.99 21.21 2.59
N GLN A 5 16.05 21.27 1.26
CA GLN A 5 17.21 20.87 0.48
C GLN A 5 18.51 21.57 0.93
N GLN A 6 18.44 22.89 1.24
CA GLN A 6 19.57 23.64 1.76
C GLN A 6 20.08 23.13 3.11
N GLN A 7 19.21 22.53 3.93
CA GLN A 7 19.59 21.89 5.17
C GLN A 7 20.32 20.59 4.88
N LEU A 8 19.77 19.76 3.98
CA LEU A 8 20.34 18.46 3.61
C LEU A 8 21.72 18.58 2.95
N GLN A 9 21.97 19.64 2.18
CA GLN A 9 23.27 19.91 1.57
C GLN A 9 24.42 20.06 2.60
N LYS A 10 24.12 20.41 3.86
CA LYS A 10 25.12 20.49 4.94
C LYS A 10 25.60 19.10 5.37
N TYR A 11 24.81 18.07 5.09
CA TYR A 11 25.08 16.67 5.44
C TYR A 11 25.60 15.85 4.25
N ARG A 12 26.29 16.50 3.30
CA ARG A 12 26.80 15.86 2.07
C ARG A 12 27.74 14.68 2.34
N ASN A 13 28.49 14.72 3.42
CA ASN A 13 29.51 13.72 3.75
C ASN A 13 29.06 12.73 4.84
N GLU A 14 27.87 12.92 5.43
CA GLU A 14 27.30 12.06 6.46
C GLU A 14 25.79 12.05 6.36
N ALA A 15 25.15 10.95 6.76
CA ALA A 15 23.69 10.87 6.76
C ALA A 15 23.11 11.72 7.90
N LEU A 16 22.10 12.54 7.60
CA LEU A 16 21.28 13.20 8.59
C LEU A 16 20.40 12.15 9.28
N GLN A 17 20.69 11.84 10.54
CA GLN A 17 19.84 10.96 11.36
C GLN A 17 18.70 11.77 11.96
N PHE A 18 17.50 11.15 12.04
CA PHE A 18 16.35 11.78 12.69
C PHE A 18 15.53 10.76 13.49
N GLU A 19 14.88 11.25 14.53
CA GLU A 19 13.86 10.55 15.30
C GLU A 19 12.74 11.55 15.56
N GLU A 20 11.57 11.29 14.98
CA GLU A 20 10.45 12.22 14.99
C GLU A 20 9.16 11.53 15.36
N THR A 21 8.21 12.28 15.90
CA THR A 21 6.83 11.80 16.12
C THR A 21 5.89 12.63 15.26
N LEU A 22 5.20 11.96 14.36
CA LEU A 22 4.34 12.59 13.36
C LEU A 22 2.87 12.43 13.75
N ASP A 23 2.11 13.52 13.72
CA ASP A 23 0.64 13.49 13.74
C ASP A 23 0.15 13.62 12.30
N LEU A 24 -0.37 12.52 11.75
CA LEU A 24 -0.80 12.43 10.36
C LEU A 24 -2.30 12.71 10.17
N ASN A 25 -3.07 12.94 11.25
CA ASN A 25 -4.53 13.01 11.19
C ASN A 25 -5.06 14.14 10.31
N GLU A 26 -4.42 15.32 10.28
CA GLU A 26 -4.84 16.41 9.39
C GLU A 26 -4.65 16.03 7.91
N LEU A 27 -3.51 15.43 7.58
CA LEU A 27 -3.19 14.99 6.23
C LEU A 27 -4.08 13.82 5.77
N ILE A 28 -4.40 12.90 6.68
CA ILE A 28 -5.37 11.81 6.45
C ILE A 28 -6.75 12.38 6.11
N LYS A 29 -7.24 13.34 6.89
CA LYS A 29 -8.54 13.96 6.63
C LYS A 29 -8.61 14.67 5.28
N GLU A 30 -7.51 15.27 4.85
CA GLU A 30 -7.44 15.97 3.57
C GLU A 30 -7.38 15.01 2.38
N ARG A 31 -6.63 13.89 2.48
CA ARG A 31 -6.30 13.05 1.33
C ARG A 31 -6.94 11.66 1.34
N PHE A 32 -7.18 11.08 2.51
CA PHE A 32 -7.53 9.66 2.68
C PHE A 32 -8.62 9.41 3.74
N SER A 33 -9.54 10.36 3.92
CA SER A 33 -10.62 10.28 4.92
C SER A 33 -11.51 9.04 4.78
N ASP A 34 -11.61 8.48 3.58
CA ASP A 34 -12.42 7.29 3.30
C ASP A 34 -11.70 5.98 3.61
N LEU A 35 -10.37 6.02 3.73
CA LEU A 35 -9.52 4.84 3.95
C LEU A 35 -9.05 4.70 5.40
N ILE A 36 -8.81 5.81 6.09
CA ILE A 36 -8.29 5.84 7.45
C ILE A 36 -9.15 6.78 8.30
N LEU A 37 -9.72 6.26 9.38
CA LEU A 37 -10.56 7.04 10.30
C LEU A 37 -9.73 7.84 11.31
N ASN A 38 -8.64 7.24 11.80
CA ASN A 38 -7.73 7.82 12.78
C ASN A 38 -6.36 7.17 12.71
N ALA A 39 -5.34 7.91 13.11
CA ALA A 39 -3.98 7.38 13.33
C ALA A 39 -3.45 7.87 14.69
N GLU A 40 -2.86 6.97 15.46
CA GLU A 40 -2.07 7.35 16.62
C GLU A 40 -0.76 8.04 16.16
N PRO A 41 -0.13 8.89 17.00
CA PRO A 41 1.12 9.53 16.63
C PRO A 41 2.20 8.53 16.25
N VAL A 42 2.72 8.62 15.03
CA VAL A 42 3.69 7.67 14.44
C VAL A 42 5.10 8.08 14.82
N LYS A 43 5.83 7.19 15.51
CA LYS A 43 7.26 7.37 15.77
C LYS A 43 8.07 6.86 14.59
N VAL A 44 8.84 7.76 13.99
CA VAL A 44 9.66 7.47 12.82
C VAL A 44 11.12 7.68 13.17
N THR A 45 11.95 6.68 12.91
CA THR A 45 13.41 6.78 13.00
C THR A 45 14.01 6.54 11.64
N GLY A 46 15.00 7.32 11.26
CA GLY A 46 15.58 7.15 9.94
C GLY A 46 16.77 8.04 9.65
N SER A 47 17.15 8.05 8.39
CA SER A 47 18.22 8.87 7.88
C SER A 47 17.95 9.36 6.47
N ILE A 48 18.49 10.52 6.14
CA ILE A 48 18.56 11.03 4.78
C ILE A 48 20.02 11.21 4.42
N GLN A 49 20.45 10.58 3.33
CA GLN A 49 21.81 10.68 2.82
C GLN A 49 21.79 11.27 1.41
N MET A 50 22.72 12.18 1.15
CA MET A 50 22.96 12.67 -0.20
C MET A 50 23.84 11.67 -0.95
N THR A 51 23.46 11.30 -2.18
CA THR A 51 24.24 10.40 -3.04
C THR A 51 25.36 11.16 -3.77
N GLU A 52 26.26 10.46 -4.43
CA GLU A 52 27.31 11.07 -5.25
C GLU A 52 26.74 11.86 -6.44
N GLU A 53 25.53 11.54 -6.86
CA GLU A 53 24.82 12.17 -7.98
C GLU A 53 23.93 13.35 -7.57
N ASP A 54 24.09 13.84 -6.34
CA ASP A 54 23.32 14.92 -5.72
C ASP A 54 21.83 14.60 -5.49
N ASP A 55 21.44 13.31 -5.48
CA ASP A 55 20.11 12.85 -5.08
C ASP A 55 20.07 12.59 -3.58
N TYR A 56 18.87 12.39 -3.04
CA TYR A 56 18.69 12.15 -1.62
C TYR A 56 18.03 10.79 -1.41
N PHE A 57 18.66 9.97 -0.58
CA PHE A 57 18.15 8.65 -0.21
C PHE A 57 17.60 8.70 1.21
N LEU A 58 16.29 8.51 1.34
CA LEU A 58 15.57 8.42 2.61
C LEU A 58 15.46 6.95 3.02
N MET A 59 15.92 6.64 4.22
CA MET A 59 15.61 5.38 4.91
C MET A 59 14.87 5.70 6.19
N ALA A 60 13.72 5.05 6.41
CA ALA A 60 12.95 5.24 7.64
C ALA A 60 12.31 3.92 8.09
N ASN A 61 12.16 3.78 9.40
CA ASN A 61 11.47 2.67 10.04
C ASN A 61 10.42 3.27 10.98
N PHE A 62 9.22 2.72 10.97
CA PHE A 62 8.16 3.16 11.86
C PHE A 62 7.13 2.06 12.13
N HIS A 63 6.46 2.23 13.25
CA HIS A 63 5.25 1.48 13.61
C HIS A 63 4.07 2.44 13.57
N ALA A 64 2.96 2.02 12.97
CA ALA A 64 1.74 2.80 12.90
C ALA A 64 0.55 1.99 13.43
N ASP A 65 -0.20 2.61 14.35
CA ASP A 65 -1.49 2.14 14.85
C ASP A 65 -2.59 3.00 14.24
N LEU A 66 -3.51 2.36 13.51
CA LEU A 66 -4.56 3.00 12.75
C LEU A 66 -5.93 2.44 13.10
N THR A 67 -6.96 3.25 12.94
CA THR A 67 -8.34 2.80 12.91
C THR A 67 -8.85 2.91 11.48
N LEU A 68 -9.21 1.77 10.89
CA LEU A 68 -9.70 1.66 9.51
C LEU A 68 -11.21 1.37 9.51
N PRO A 69 -11.96 1.79 8.47
CA PRO A 69 -13.34 1.34 8.31
C PRO A 69 -13.38 -0.10 7.82
N SER A 70 -14.24 -0.93 8.39
CA SER A 70 -14.53 -2.26 7.84
C SER A 70 -15.01 -2.13 6.39
N SER A 71 -14.51 -3.00 5.52
CA SER A 71 -14.92 -3.06 4.10
C SER A 71 -16.38 -3.47 3.92
N ARG A 72 -17.06 -3.95 4.96
CA ARG A 72 -18.42 -4.46 4.91
C ARG A 72 -19.41 -3.54 5.62
N SER A 73 -19.15 -3.21 6.88
CA SER A 73 -20.08 -2.44 7.74
C SER A 73 -19.66 -1.01 8.00
N LEU A 74 -18.44 -0.61 7.60
CA LEU A 74 -17.80 0.66 7.93
C LEU A 74 -17.56 0.85 9.44
N GLN A 75 -17.71 -0.20 10.24
CA GLN A 75 -17.37 -0.18 11.65
C GLN A 75 -15.85 0.03 11.82
N PRO A 76 -15.42 0.74 12.86
CA PRO A 76 -14.01 0.94 13.13
C PRO A 76 -13.31 -0.38 13.47
N VAL A 77 -12.16 -0.61 12.85
CA VAL A 77 -11.30 -1.78 13.07
C VAL A 77 -9.90 -1.27 13.35
N ASP A 78 -9.31 -1.69 14.45
CA ASP A 78 -7.92 -1.37 14.77
C ASP A 78 -6.98 -2.23 13.90
N TRP A 79 -6.00 -1.58 13.32
CA TRP A 79 -4.99 -2.21 12.47
C TRP A 79 -3.63 -1.57 12.71
N SER A 80 -2.60 -2.39 12.74
CA SER A 80 -1.23 -1.91 12.94
C SER A 80 -0.27 -2.49 11.90
N CYS A 81 0.78 -1.74 11.61
CA CYS A 81 1.85 -2.19 10.71
C CYS A 81 3.23 -1.68 11.16
N ASP A 82 4.23 -2.50 10.84
CA ASP A 82 5.65 -2.12 10.91
C ASP A 82 6.15 -1.97 9.47
N LEU A 83 6.67 -0.81 9.12
CA LEU A 83 7.13 -0.51 7.77
C LEU A 83 8.57 0.00 7.75
N ASN A 84 9.27 -0.41 6.70
CA ASN A 84 10.59 0.09 6.34
C ASN A 84 10.45 0.82 5.01
N VAL A 85 10.81 2.09 4.98
CA VAL A 85 10.77 2.94 3.80
C VAL A 85 12.18 3.12 3.27
N ALA A 86 12.35 3.01 1.96
CA ALA A 86 13.57 3.31 1.25
C ALA A 86 13.19 4.02 -0.06
N GLU A 87 13.41 5.32 -0.13
CA GLU A 87 12.98 6.16 -1.24
C GLU A 87 14.11 7.05 -1.73
N THR A 88 14.19 7.25 -3.04
CA THR A 88 15.13 8.18 -3.66
C THR A 88 14.39 9.44 -4.10
N TYR A 89 14.96 10.60 -3.79
CA TYR A 89 14.43 11.90 -4.16
C TYR A 89 15.40 12.62 -5.09
N VAL A 90 14.94 12.98 -6.29
CA VAL A 90 15.73 13.65 -7.33
C VAL A 90 15.26 15.08 -7.53
N GLU A 91 16.21 16.00 -7.83
CA GLU A 91 15.87 17.40 -8.15
C GLU A 91 15.23 17.53 -9.54
N ASN A 92 15.78 16.80 -10.52
CA ASN A 92 15.29 16.84 -11.89
C ASN A 92 14.31 15.69 -12.14
N PRO A 93 13.01 15.96 -12.41
CA PRO A 93 12.04 14.90 -12.69
C PRO A 93 12.38 14.01 -13.89
N GLU A 94 13.17 14.51 -14.84
CA GLU A 94 13.60 13.70 -16.00
C GLU A 94 14.53 12.56 -15.59
N LYS A 95 15.26 12.72 -14.49
CA LYS A 95 16.19 11.72 -13.96
C LYS A 95 15.46 10.46 -13.47
N ILE A 96 14.16 10.54 -13.12
CA ILE A 96 13.34 9.38 -12.75
C ILE A 96 13.38 8.28 -13.83
N LYS A 97 13.51 8.65 -15.09
CA LYS A 97 13.57 7.70 -16.23
C LYS A 97 14.86 6.89 -16.29
N GLU A 98 15.87 7.27 -15.52
CA GLU A 98 17.17 6.59 -15.46
C GLU A 98 17.18 5.44 -14.43
N PHE A 99 16.15 5.39 -13.57
CA PHE A 99 15.95 4.36 -12.57
C PHE A 99 15.03 3.25 -13.09
N ASP A 100 15.08 2.08 -12.46
CA ASP A 100 14.18 0.99 -12.78
C ASP A 100 12.74 1.32 -12.36
N GLU A 101 11.74 0.82 -13.10
CA GLU A 101 10.32 1.10 -12.84
C GLU A 101 9.85 0.63 -11.44
N GLU A 102 10.58 -0.32 -10.84
CA GLU A 102 10.27 -0.86 -9.51
C GLU A 102 10.91 -0.04 -8.38
N GLU A 103 11.82 0.88 -8.68
CA GLU A 103 12.46 1.72 -7.66
C GLU A 103 11.57 2.88 -7.26
N PRO A 104 11.37 3.12 -5.94
CA PRO A 104 10.58 4.25 -5.46
C PRO A 104 11.37 5.56 -5.56
N VAL A 105 11.29 6.21 -6.72
CA VAL A 105 11.99 7.46 -7.03
C VAL A 105 10.99 8.60 -7.21
N PHE A 106 11.19 9.69 -6.50
CA PHE A 106 10.30 10.84 -6.48
C PHE A 106 11.01 12.14 -6.81
N ALA A 107 10.33 13.04 -7.51
CA ALA A 107 10.84 14.39 -7.72
C ALA A 107 10.63 15.26 -6.47
N ILE A 108 11.67 15.99 -6.06
CA ILE A 108 11.57 16.96 -4.98
C ILE A 108 10.63 18.09 -5.37
N GLN A 109 9.61 18.33 -4.54
CA GLN A 109 8.68 19.43 -4.71
C GLN A 109 9.05 20.58 -3.78
N ASN A 110 8.96 21.82 -4.29
CA ASN A 110 9.21 23.03 -3.51
C ASN A 110 10.55 23.03 -2.74
N LYS A 111 11.58 22.33 -3.24
CA LYS A 111 12.90 22.18 -2.60
C LYS A 111 12.84 21.60 -1.18
N THR A 112 11.87 20.74 -0.92
CA THR A 112 11.69 20.06 0.37
C THR A 112 11.34 18.60 0.17
N ILE A 113 11.81 17.73 1.07
CA ILE A 113 11.33 16.38 1.27
C ILE A 113 10.34 16.45 2.43
N ASP A 114 9.09 16.08 2.18
CA ASP A 114 8.02 16.09 3.19
C ASP A 114 7.87 14.70 3.80
N LEU A 115 8.38 14.52 5.01
CA LEU A 115 8.36 13.24 5.72
C LEU A 115 6.93 12.78 6.03
N ASP A 116 6.01 13.70 6.35
CA ASP A 116 4.62 13.35 6.67
C ASP A 116 3.93 12.72 5.45
N VAL A 117 4.21 13.28 4.27
CA VAL A 117 3.68 12.75 2.99
C VAL A 117 4.30 11.41 2.68
N ALA A 118 5.63 11.28 2.78
CA ALA A 118 6.34 10.03 2.51
C ALA A 118 5.82 8.89 3.40
N ILE A 119 5.71 9.12 4.70
CA ILE A 119 5.24 8.12 5.66
C ILE A 119 3.78 7.75 5.40
N LEU A 120 2.90 8.74 5.18
CA LEU A 120 1.49 8.48 4.91
C LEU A 120 1.26 7.71 3.60
N ASP A 121 1.97 8.07 2.53
CA ASP A 121 1.84 7.38 1.24
C ASP A 121 2.30 5.91 1.34
N ASN A 122 3.35 5.61 2.13
CA ASN A 122 3.76 4.24 2.41
C ASN A 122 2.74 3.48 3.27
N ILE A 123 2.14 4.12 4.29
CA ILE A 123 1.05 3.52 5.08
C ILE A 123 -0.11 3.14 4.16
N VAL A 124 -0.57 4.07 3.31
CA VAL A 124 -1.70 3.82 2.40
C VAL A 124 -1.39 2.69 1.41
N SER A 125 -0.16 2.60 0.93
CA SER A 125 0.28 1.52 0.03
C SER A 125 0.31 0.15 0.72
N ALA A 126 0.46 0.11 2.04
CA ALA A 126 0.50 -1.12 2.84
C ALA A 126 -0.88 -1.54 3.37
N LEU A 127 -1.93 -0.71 3.20
CA LEU A 127 -3.27 -1.06 3.68
C LEU A 127 -3.76 -2.37 3.06
N PRO A 128 -4.41 -3.25 3.85
CA PRO A 128 -4.96 -4.48 3.34
C PRO A 128 -6.13 -4.21 2.39
N LEU A 129 -6.26 -5.04 1.35
CA LEU A 129 -7.37 -4.93 0.38
C LEU A 129 -8.75 -5.14 1.02
N GLN A 130 -8.80 -5.85 2.14
CA GLN A 130 -10.03 -6.13 2.88
C GLN A 130 -9.78 -5.99 4.37
N VAL A 131 -10.60 -5.18 5.02
CA VAL A 131 -10.65 -4.99 6.47
C VAL A 131 -11.98 -5.51 6.98
N LEU A 132 -11.98 -6.41 7.95
CA LEU A 132 -13.19 -6.98 8.55
C LEU A 132 -13.11 -6.88 10.06
N THR A 133 -14.25 -6.69 10.72
CA THR A 133 -14.34 -6.87 12.17
C THR A 133 -14.18 -8.35 12.53
N GLU A 134 -13.89 -8.66 13.80
CA GLU A 134 -13.82 -10.06 14.26
C GLU A 134 -15.11 -10.84 13.99
N GLU A 135 -16.27 -10.19 14.17
CA GLU A 135 -17.57 -10.79 13.91
C GLU A 135 -17.78 -11.08 12.42
N GLU A 136 -17.40 -10.14 11.56
CA GLU A 136 -17.48 -10.29 10.09
C GLU A 136 -16.56 -11.37 9.59
N ALA A 137 -15.33 -11.46 10.14
CA ALA A 137 -14.36 -12.51 9.83
C ALA A 137 -14.84 -13.90 10.31
N ALA A 138 -15.58 -13.94 11.43
CA ALA A 138 -16.20 -15.15 11.96
C ALA A 138 -17.46 -15.61 11.19
N GLY A 139 -17.87 -14.88 10.14
CA GLY A 139 -19.01 -15.23 9.30
C GLY A 139 -20.33 -14.62 9.76
N ALA A 140 -20.30 -13.39 10.30
CA ALA A 140 -21.51 -12.63 10.56
C ALA A 140 -22.40 -12.56 9.32
N PRO A 141 -23.76 -12.53 9.48
CA PRO A 141 -24.70 -12.46 8.37
C PRO A 141 -24.34 -11.31 7.42
N LEU A 142 -24.46 -11.60 6.15
CA LEU A 142 -24.26 -10.58 5.12
C LEU A 142 -25.47 -9.62 5.08
N PRO A 143 -25.29 -8.38 4.63
CA PRO A 143 -26.37 -7.40 4.61
C PRO A 143 -27.53 -7.88 3.74
N GLU A 144 -28.75 -7.68 4.21
CA GLU A 144 -29.97 -7.99 3.48
C GLU A 144 -30.97 -6.82 3.52
N GLY A 145 -31.83 -6.75 2.52
CA GLY A 145 -32.90 -5.76 2.44
C GLY A 145 -34.23 -6.43 2.14
N LYS A 146 -35.32 -5.64 1.98
CA LYS A 146 -36.66 -6.18 1.72
C LYS A 146 -36.76 -7.02 0.45
N ASP A 147 -36.02 -6.64 -0.59
CA ASP A 147 -36.11 -7.22 -1.92
C ASP A 147 -34.74 -7.67 -2.47
N TRP A 148 -33.71 -7.71 -1.63
CA TRP A 148 -32.36 -8.14 -1.99
C TRP A 148 -31.63 -8.73 -0.77
N GLN A 149 -30.72 -9.65 -1.04
CA GLN A 149 -29.76 -10.18 -0.06
C GLN A 149 -28.40 -10.34 -0.72
N VAL A 150 -27.34 -10.15 0.07
CA VAL A 150 -25.99 -10.51 -0.35
C VAL A 150 -25.75 -11.93 0.17
N ILE A 151 -25.31 -12.81 -0.70
CA ILE A 151 -24.92 -14.18 -0.36
C ILE A 151 -23.44 -14.36 -0.70
N SER A 152 -22.77 -15.26 0.01
CA SER A 152 -21.39 -15.61 -0.33
C SER A 152 -21.35 -16.37 -1.67
N GLU A 153 -20.20 -16.32 -2.33
CA GLU A 153 -20.00 -17.08 -3.58
C GLU A 153 -20.22 -18.58 -3.36
N ASP A 154 -19.79 -19.09 -2.20
CA ASP A 154 -20.00 -20.52 -1.84
C ASP A 154 -21.48 -20.87 -1.66
N GLU A 155 -22.28 -19.97 -1.11
CA GLU A 155 -23.72 -20.17 -0.99
C GLU A 155 -24.39 -20.07 -2.34
N PHE A 156 -24.04 -19.08 -3.16
CA PHE A 156 -24.53 -18.93 -4.51
C PHE A 156 -24.26 -20.19 -5.36
N LEU A 157 -23.02 -20.69 -5.33
CA LEU A 157 -22.63 -21.91 -6.07
C LEU A 157 -23.30 -23.20 -5.56
N LYS A 158 -23.74 -23.22 -4.29
CA LYS A 158 -24.56 -24.33 -3.77
C LYS A 158 -26.00 -24.30 -4.29
N GLU A 159 -26.56 -23.10 -4.41
CA GLU A 159 -27.92 -22.90 -4.95
C GLU A 159 -28.00 -23.01 -6.47
N HIS A 160 -26.86 -22.72 -7.16
CA HIS A 160 -26.76 -22.75 -8.63
C HIS A 160 -25.65 -23.72 -9.10
N PRO A 161 -25.84 -25.02 -8.95
CA PRO A 161 -24.82 -26.02 -9.30
C PRO A 161 -24.39 -25.99 -10.77
N GLU A 162 -25.26 -25.52 -11.67
CA GLU A 162 -24.97 -25.38 -13.11
C GLU A 162 -23.86 -24.32 -13.37
N GLU A 163 -23.81 -23.26 -12.57
CA GLU A 163 -22.76 -22.24 -12.67
C GLU A 163 -21.42 -22.70 -12.10
N LYS A 164 -21.46 -23.60 -11.12
CA LYS A 164 -20.26 -24.24 -10.58
C LYS A 164 -19.54 -25.07 -11.63
N GLU A 165 -20.29 -25.89 -12.39
CA GLU A 165 -19.76 -26.70 -13.50
C GLU A 165 -19.20 -25.80 -14.61
N ALA A 166 -19.87 -24.68 -14.91
CA ALA A 166 -19.42 -23.72 -15.92
C ALA A 166 -18.11 -23.04 -15.52
N LYS A 167 -17.96 -22.64 -14.23
CA LYS A 167 -16.70 -22.07 -13.69
C LYS A 167 -15.56 -23.08 -13.70
N GLU A 168 -15.78 -24.29 -13.21
CA GLU A 168 -14.76 -25.34 -13.23
C GLU A 168 -14.31 -25.69 -14.66
N THR A 169 -15.23 -25.62 -15.62
CA THR A 169 -14.91 -25.85 -17.03
C THR A 169 -14.15 -24.68 -17.64
N ALA A 170 -14.49 -23.43 -17.26
CA ALA A 170 -13.77 -22.24 -17.68
C ALA A 170 -12.36 -22.14 -17.08
N GLU A 171 -12.18 -22.47 -15.79
CA GLU A 171 -10.86 -22.53 -15.16
C GLU A 171 -9.95 -23.62 -15.75
N LYS A 172 -10.54 -24.79 -16.10
CA LYS A 172 -9.82 -25.85 -16.81
C LYS A 172 -9.43 -25.44 -18.22
N ALA A 173 -10.28 -24.65 -18.91
CA ALA A 173 -9.99 -24.12 -20.23
C ALA A 173 -8.94 -22.99 -20.20
N GLN A 174 -8.92 -22.16 -19.15
CA GLN A 174 -7.92 -21.12 -18.97
C GLN A 174 -6.52 -21.66 -18.61
N LYS A 175 -6.44 -22.86 -18.00
CA LYS A 175 -5.16 -23.56 -17.75
C LYS A 175 -4.51 -24.12 -19.01
N LEU A 176 -5.19 -24.17 -20.12
CA LEU A 176 -4.70 -24.63 -21.42
C LEU A 176 -4.84 -23.50 -22.46
N ASP A 177 -4.09 -22.41 -22.26
CA ASP A 177 -3.94 -21.43 -23.34
C ASP A 177 -3.29 -22.12 -24.55
N PRO A 178 -3.96 -22.16 -25.73
CA PRO A 178 -3.45 -22.82 -26.92
C PRO A 178 -2.06 -22.29 -27.38
N ARG A 179 -1.67 -21.08 -26.90
CA ARG A 179 -0.38 -20.48 -27.19
C ARG A 179 0.77 -21.18 -26.45
N PHE A 180 0.47 -21.81 -25.30
CA PHE A 180 1.45 -22.54 -24.47
C PHE A 180 1.43 -24.05 -24.73
N ALA A 181 0.47 -24.59 -25.45
CA ALA A 181 0.41 -26.02 -25.82
C ALA A 181 1.67 -26.50 -26.58
N LYS A 182 2.33 -25.61 -27.31
CA LYS A 182 3.60 -25.91 -27.99
C LYS A 182 4.84 -25.93 -27.07
N LEU A 183 4.73 -25.38 -25.87
CA LEU A 183 5.83 -25.41 -24.88
C LEU A 183 5.95 -26.76 -24.17
N ASP A 184 4.82 -27.45 -23.95
CA ASP A 184 4.82 -28.80 -23.35
C ASP A 184 5.54 -29.84 -24.25
N ASP A 185 5.51 -29.68 -25.56
CA ASP A 185 6.24 -30.54 -26.50
C ASP A 185 7.76 -30.29 -26.49
N PHE A 186 8.19 -29.11 -26.02
CA PHE A 186 9.60 -28.74 -25.96
C PHE A 186 10.32 -29.35 -24.74
N PHE A 187 9.59 -29.62 -23.64
CA PHE A 187 10.14 -30.20 -22.42
C PHE A 187 9.99 -31.73 -22.30
N LYS A 188 9.40 -32.37 -23.30
CA LYS A 188 9.27 -33.86 -23.38
C LYS A 188 10.34 -34.53 -24.23
N LYS A 189 11.51 -33.86 -24.44
CA LYS A 189 12.68 -34.51 -25.09
C LYS A 189 13.78 -34.76 -24.09
#